data_47e09c310c1b7a2671b931366a1aeb39
#
_entry.id   47e09c310c1b7a2671b931366a1aeb39
#
_cell.length_a   1.000
_cell.length_b   1.000
_cell.length_c   1.000
_cell.angle_alpha   90.00
_cell.angle_beta   90.00
_cell.angle_gamma   90.00
#
_symmetry.space_group_name_H-M   'P 1'
#
loop_
_entity.id
_entity.type
_entity.pdbx_description
1 polymer ?
#
loop_
_entity_poly.entity_id
_entity_poly.type
_entity_poly.pdbx_seq_one_letter_code
_entity_poly.pdbx_strand_id
1 'polypeptide(L)'
;MMQTSKGFLVSCHRGCTERAPENTVAAARDALRLGVDLIECDVRTTADGHLVIMHDSTVDRTTDGIGPVSGMTLAQVRRLRIRDTRFASVGTHHVPTLEE
;
A
#
# COMPACT_ATOMS: atom_id res chain seq x y z
N MET A 1 6.20 3.95 -15.83
CA MET A 1 7.08 4.85 -15.07
C MET A 1 7.36 6.08 -15.90
N MET A 2 7.10 7.26 -15.36
CA MET A 2 7.36 8.51 -16.07
C MET A 2 8.64 9.16 -15.54
N GLN A 3 9.49 9.63 -16.46
CA GLN A 3 10.65 10.44 -16.13
C GLN A 3 10.33 11.91 -16.39
N THR A 4 10.83 12.78 -15.53
CA THR A 4 10.72 14.22 -15.72
C THR A 4 11.97 14.77 -16.34
N SER A 5 11.92 16.03 -16.80
CA SER A 5 13.07 16.73 -17.36
C SER A 5 13.98 17.36 -16.32
N LYS A 6 13.82 17.03 -15.04
CA LYS A 6 14.55 17.68 -13.94
C LYS A 6 16.03 17.31 -13.81
N GLY A 7 16.53 16.31 -14.53
CA GLY A 7 17.88 15.81 -14.34
C GLY A 7 18.06 14.91 -13.11
N PHE A 8 17.05 14.70 -12.30
CA PHE A 8 17.01 13.73 -11.21
C PHE A 8 15.60 13.18 -11.05
N LEU A 9 15.47 12.01 -10.43
CA LEU A 9 14.18 11.36 -10.17
C LEU A 9 13.83 11.46 -8.69
N VAL A 10 12.55 11.75 -8.41
CA VAL A 10 12.01 11.74 -7.05
C VAL A 10 11.10 10.52 -6.92
N SER A 11 11.36 9.68 -5.91
CA SER A 11 10.59 8.47 -5.64
C SER A 11 9.94 8.54 -4.27
N CYS A 12 8.67 8.11 -4.18
CA CYS A 12 7.99 7.91 -2.90
C CYS A 12 7.98 6.43 -2.55
N HIS A 13 8.68 6.08 -1.47
CA HIS A 13 8.72 4.72 -0.92
C HIS A 13 7.37 4.37 -0.31
N ARG A 14 6.73 3.30 -0.81
CA ARG A 14 5.40 2.86 -0.37
C ARG A 14 4.30 3.90 -0.55
N GLY A 15 4.47 4.79 -1.53
CA GLY A 15 3.62 5.95 -1.73
C GLY A 15 4.01 7.11 -0.82
N CYS A 16 3.20 8.17 -0.82
CA CYS A 16 3.42 9.31 0.06
C CYS A 16 2.75 9.06 1.41
N THR A 17 3.55 8.90 2.46
CA THR A 17 3.07 8.45 3.78
C THR A 17 2.86 9.58 4.78
N GLU A 18 2.98 10.83 4.37
CA GLU A 18 2.80 11.98 5.27
C GLU A 18 1.36 12.08 5.76
N ARG A 19 0.37 11.82 4.88
CA ARG A 19 -1.06 11.96 5.17
C ARG A 19 -1.85 10.65 5.07
N ALA A 20 -1.22 9.58 4.61
CA ALA A 20 -1.90 8.31 4.39
C ALA A 20 -0.99 7.14 4.77
N PRO A 21 -1.57 5.99 5.17
CA PRO A 21 -0.78 4.80 5.47
C PRO A 21 0.01 4.31 4.25
N GLU A 22 1.12 3.63 4.51
CA GLU A 22 1.95 3.06 3.46
C GLU A 22 1.17 2.06 2.59
N ASN A 23 1.56 1.95 1.32
CA ASN A 23 1.00 0.96 0.38
C ASN A 23 -0.53 1.02 0.29
N THR A 24 -1.11 2.21 0.35
CA THR A 24 -2.55 2.42 0.13
C THR A 24 -2.78 3.20 -1.16
N VAL A 25 -3.98 3.11 -1.69
CA VAL A 25 -4.40 3.92 -2.84
C VAL A 25 -4.29 5.41 -2.49
N ALA A 26 -4.65 5.80 -1.26
CA ALA A 26 -4.54 7.19 -0.80
C ALA A 26 -3.09 7.68 -0.81
N ALA A 27 -2.13 6.86 -0.35
CA ALA A 27 -0.71 7.21 -0.38
C ALA A 27 -0.20 7.37 -1.82
N ALA A 28 -0.64 6.52 -2.74
CA ALA A 28 -0.29 6.63 -4.15
C ALA A 28 -0.87 7.90 -4.78
N ARG A 29 -2.12 8.24 -4.47
CA ARG A 29 -2.75 9.47 -4.95
C ARG A 29 -2.04 10.72 -4.45
N ASP A 30 -1.63 10.73 -3.18
CA ASP A 30 -0.90 11.86 -2.62
C ASP A 30 0.46 12.02 -3.32
N ALA A 31 1.15 10.91 -3.63
CA ALA A 31 2.38 10.95 -4.38
C ALA A 31 2.18 11.55 -5.78
N LEU A 32 1.10 11.16 -6.47
CA LEU A 32 0.77 11.72 -7.78
C LEU A 32 0.48 13.23 -7.70
N ARG A 33 -0.22 13.69 -6.67
CA ARG A 33 -0.51 15.12 -6.47
C ARG A 33 0.75 15.94 -6.25
N LEU A 34 1.76 15.35 -5.59
CA LEU A 34 3.04 16.02 -5.36
C LEU A 34 3.93 16.05 -6.60
N GLY A 35 3.55 15.33 -7.67
CA GLY A 35 4.30 15.31 -8.91
C GLY A 35 5.60 14.53 -8.81
N VAL A 36 5.66 13.48 -7.97
CA VAL A 36 6.84 12.62 -7.88
C VAL A 36 7.02 11.83 -9.18
N ASP A 37 8.25 11.42 -9.45
CA ASP A 37 8.58 10.71 -10.68
C ASP A 37 8.28 9.22 -10.60
N LEU A 38 8.44 8.63 -9.40
CA LEU A 38 8.26 7.21 -9.15
C LEU A 38 7.44 7.00 -7.89
N ILE A 39 6.60 5.97 -7.91
CA ILE A 39 5.92 5.47 -6.72
C ILE A 39 6.40 4.05 -6.50
N GLU A 40 7.04 3.79 -5.37
CA GLU A 40 7.48 2.45 -5.00
C GLU A 40 6.37 1.80 -4.19
N CYS A 41 6.06 0.55 -4.53
CA CYS A 41 5.12 -0.27 -3.77
C CYS A 41 5.65 -1.69 -3.64
N ASP A 42 5.16 -2.40 -2.63
CA ASP A 42 5.56 -3.77 -2.35
C ASP A 42 4.40 -4.72 -2.65
N VAL A 43 4.70 -5.88 -3.22
CA VAL A 43 3.69 -6.84 -3.68
C VAL A 43 3.83 -8.16 -2.95
N ARG A 44 2.71 -8.73 -2.52
CA ARG A 44 2.62 -10.07 -1.95
C ARG A 44 1.54 -10.86 -2.66
N THR A 45 1.66 -12.19 -2.62
CA THR A 45 0.70 -13.10 -3.25
C THR A 45 -0.20 -13.74 -2.19
N THR A 46 -1.50 -13.70 -2.40
CA THR A 46 -2.48 -14.39 -1.54
C THR A 46 -2.50 -15.90 -1.79
N ALA A 47 -3.18 -16.64 -0.91
CA ALA A 47 -3.29 -18.10 -1.04
C ALA A 47 -3.95 -18.52 -2.36
N ASP A 48 -4.87 -17.71 -2.88
CA ASP A 48 -5.58 -17.97 -4.14
C ASP A 48 -4.94 -17.27 -5.36
N GLY A 49 -3.68 -16.81 -5.23
CA GLY A 49 -2.88 -16.37 -6.36
C GLY A 49 -3.07 -14.91 -6.79
N HIS A 50 -3.70 -14.07 -5.97
CA HIS A 50 -3.86 -12.66 -6.29
C HIS A 50 -2.69 -11.83 -5.75
N LEU A 51 -2.33 -10.77 -6.46
CA LEU A 51 -1.28 -9.84 -6.04
C LEU A 51 -1.91 -8.68 -5.27
N VAL A 52 -1.40 -8.44 -4.07
CA VAL A 52 -1.83 -7.34 -3.19
C VAL A 52 -0.64 -6.46 -2.82
N ILE A 53 -0.92 -5.22 -2.47
CA ILE A 53 0.12 -4.24 -2.13
C ILE A 53 0.33 -4.28 -0.62
N MET A 54 1.47 -4.81 -0.20
CA MET A 54 1.85 -4.91 1.20
C MET A 54 3.33 -5.21 1.32
N HIS A 55 4.01 -4.54 2.25
CA HIS A 55 5.45 -4.74 2.44
C HIS A 55 5.75 -6.04 3.19
N ASP A 56 5.11 -6.27 4.33
CA ASP A 56 5.42 -7.41 5.19
C ASP A 56 4.79 -8.70 4.64
N SER A 57 5.38 -9.84 4.97
CA SER A 57 4.79 -11.14 4.65
C SER A 57 3.56 -11.46 5.50
N THR A 58 3.39 -10.76 6.63
CA THR A 58 2.22 -10.90 7.52
C THR A 58 1.44 -9.59 7.55
N VAL A 59 0.15 -9.69 7.95
CA VAL A 59 -0.75 -8.53 7.98
C VAL A 59 -0.74 -7.79 9.33
N ASP A 60 0.01 -8.28 10.30
CA ASP A 60 -0.09 -7.86 11.70
C ASP A 60 0.25 -6.39 11.95
N ARG A 61 1.31 -5.89 11.32
CA ARG A 61 1.80 -4.52 11.59
C ARG A 61 0.89 -3.44 11.02
N THR A 62 0.36 -3.66 9.82
CA THR A 62 -0.33 -2.61 9.07
C THR A 62 -1.84 -2.79 9.00
N THR A 63 -2.38 -3.90 9.54
CA THR A 63 -3.82 -4.15 9.55
C THR A 63 -4.30 -4.60 10.91
N ASP A 64 -5.62 -4.76 11.04
CA ASP A 64 -6.25 -5.31 12.25
C ASP A 64 -6.28 -6.84 12.27
N GLY A 65 -5.66 -7.50 11.30
CA GLY A 65 -5.59 -8.96 11.22
C GLY A 65 -4.28 -9.53 11.75
N ILE A 66 -4.15 -10.85 11.67
CA ILE A 66 -3.00 -11.62 12.14
C ILE A 66 -2.71 -12.73 11.13
N GLY A 67 -1.43 -12.95 10.83
CA GLY A 67 -0.96 -14.08 10.05
C GLY A 67 -0.41 -13.73 8.68
N PRO A 68 0.04 -14.74 7.93
CA PRO A 68 0.70 -14.53 6.65
C PRO A 68 -0.30 -14.25 5.53
N VAL A 69 0.06 -13.32 4.65
CA VAL A 69 -0.73 -13.03 3.43
C VAL A 69 -0.88 -14.29 2.57
N SER A 70 0.18 -15.08 2.47
CA SER A 70 0.17 -16.33 1.68
C SER A 70 -0.79 -17.40 2.18
N GLY A 71 -1.27 -17.28 3.41
CA GLY A 71 -2.28 -18.17 3.99
C GLY A 71 -3.70 -17.64 3.91
N MET A 72 -3.91 -16.47 3.30
CA MET A 72 -5.22 -15.81 3.22
C MET A 72 -5.68 -15.70 1.77
N THR A 73 -6.99 -15.84 1.55
CA THR A 73 -7.59 -15.55 0.23
C THR A 73 -7.70 -14.05 0.02
N LEU A 74 -7.86 -13.61 -1.23
CA LEU A 74 -8.09 -12.20 -1.53
C LEU A 74 -9.30 -11.67 -0.77
N ALA A 75 -10.39 -12.42 -0.70
CA ALA A 75 -11.60 -12.00 0.03
C ALA A 75 -11.28 -11.75 1.51
N GLN A 76 -10.45 -12.59 2.14
CA GLN A 76 -10.05 -12.40 3.52
C GLN A 76 -9.17 -11.16 3.70
N VAL A 77 -8.19 -10.97 2.81
CA VAL A 77 -7.32 -9.79 2.85
C VAL A 77 -8.11 -8.50 2.66
N ARG A 78 -9.10 -8.51 1.78
CA ARG A 78 -9.94 -7.32 1.50
C ARG A 78 -10.86 -6.93 2.65
N ARG A 79 -11.11 -7.84 3.58
CA ARG A 79 -11.88 -7.53 4.80
C ARG A 79 -11.05 -6.84 5.88
N LEU A 80 -9.73 -6.90 5.77
CA LEU A 80 -8.84 -6.26 6.74
C LEU A 80 -8.90 -4.75 6.59
N ARG A 81 -8.77 -4.05 7.72
CA ARG A 81 -8.66 -2.60 7.75
C ARG A 81 -7.22 -2.22 8.01
N ILE A 82 -6.70 -1.32 7.21
CA ILE A 82 -5.36 -0.79 7.39
C ILE A 82 -5.34 0.08 8.64
N ARG A 83 -4.31 -0.12 9.44
CA ARG A 83 -4.09 0.57 10.69
C ARG A 83 -2.81 1.39 10.59
N ASP A 84 -2.89 2.66 10.98
CA ASP A 84 -1.72 3.51 11.13
C ASP A 84 -1.95 4.39 12.35
N THR A 85 -1.18 4.15 13.42
CA THR A 85 -1.35 4.84 14.69
C THR A 85 -1.07 6.33 14.63
N ARG A 86 -0.45 6.81 13.54
CA ARG A 86 -0.20 8.23 13.33
C ARG A 86 -1.47 9.03 12.98
N PHE A 87 -2.52 8.33 12.51
CA PHE A 87 -3.73 8.96 11.99
C PHE A 87 -4.97 8.33 12.65
N ALA A 88 -5.61 9.08 13.54
CA ALA A 88 -6.76 8.58 14.32
C ALA A 88 -8.00 8.24 13.48
N SER A 89 -8.08 8.70 12.24
CA SER A 89 -9.27 8.60 11.39
C SER A 89 -9.15 7.64 10.22
N VAL A 90 -8.13 6.77 10.16
CA VAL A 90 -7.83 5.98 8.95
C VAL A 90 -8.44 4.57 8.92
N GLY A 91 -9.51 4.31 9.64
CA GLY A 91 -10.14 2.98 9.67
C GLY A 91 -10.83 2.55 8.38
N THR A 92 -10.77 3.33 7.30
CA THR A 92 -11.50 3.08 6.04
C THR A 92 -10.63 2.58 4.90
N HIS A 93 -9.31 2.49 5.08
CA HIS A 93 -8.41 2.02 4.03
C HIS A 93 -8.38 0.49 3.98
N HIS A 94 -8.34 -0.04 2.77
CA HIS A 94 -8.22 -1.47 2.51
C HIS A 94 -6.90 -1.78 1.83
N VAL A 95 -6.46 -3.03 1.94
CA VAL A 95 -5.28 -3.52 1.23
C VAL A 95 -5.59 -3.51 -0.28
N PRO A 96 -4.84 -2.76 -1.10
CA PRO A 96 -5.12 -2.69 -2.53
C PRO A 96 -4.66 -3.96 -3.25
N THR A 97 -5.31 -4.27 -4.36
CA THR A 97 -4.73 -5.16 -5.36
C THR A 97 -3.75 -4.38 -6.24
N LEU A 98 -2.86 -5.07 -6.93
CA LEU A 98 -1.92 -4.40 -7.85
C LEU A 98 -2.65 -3.65 -8.97
N GLU A 99 -3.84 -4.10 -9.34
CA GLU A 99 -4.63 -3.52 -10.43
C GLU A 99 -5.32 -2.20 -10.06
N GLU A 100 -5.39 -1.87 -8.78
CA GLU A 100 -6.05 -0.63 -8.32
C GLU A 100 -5.15 0.64 -8.39
#